data_1c856f9f92a1cb9f7003c68cbff83e99
#
_entry.id   1c856f9f92a1cb9f7003c68cbff83e99
#
_cell.length_a   1.000
_cell.length_b   1.000
_cell.length_c   1.000
_cell.angle_alpha   90.00
_cell.angle_beta   90.00
_cell.angle_gamma   90.00
#
_symmetry.space_group_name_H-M   'P 1'
#
loop_
_entity.id
_entity.type
_entity.pdbx_description
1 polymer ?
#
loop_
_entity_poly.entity_id
_entity_poly.type
_entity_poly.pdbx_seq_one_letter_code
_entity_poly.pdbx_strand_id
1 'polypeptide(L)'
;MKTIISTIFLCVLLSFIPELRAQNIQLHYDFGRSLYDKDLKERPLLTSTVEKFHPDTWGSTYFFVDMDYTSEGVASAYWEIAREVKFWKGPFSAHLEYNGGLAKGFSYKNAYLAGATYTYNNASFSKGFSLTAMYKYIQKHKSP
;
A
#
# COMPACT_ATOMS: atom_id res chain seq x y z
N MET A 1 -25.02 18.76 -21.81
CA MET A 1 -25.84 18.62 -20.60
C MET A 1 -25.61 17.28 -19.88
N LYS A 2 -25.67 16.11 -20.52
CA LYS A 2 -25.51 14.82 -19.83
C LYS A 2 -24.14 14.65 -19.13
N THR A 3 -23.05 15.11 -19.73
CA THR A 3 -21.69 15.05 -19.14
C THR A 3 -21.53 15.93 -17.89
N ILE A 4 -22.10 17.14 -17.90
CA ILE A 4 -22.03 18.06 -16.75
C ILE A 4 -22.82 17.48 -15.55
N ILE A 5 -24.00 16.92 -15.81
CA ILE A 5 -24.83 16.29 -14.77
C ILE A 5 -24.10 15.06 -14.19
N SER A 6 -23.42 14.26 -15.02
CA SER A 6 -22.65 13.10 -14.58
C SER A 6 -21.43 13.51 -13.71
N THR A 7 -20.76 14.61 -14.07
CA THR A 7 -19.61 15.13 -13.29
C THR A 7 -20.07 15.70 -11.93
N ILE A 8 -21.19 16.45 -11.92
CA ILE A 8 -21.76 16.98 -10.67
C ILE A 8 -22.21 15.83 -9.76
N PHE A 9 -22.87 14.81 -10.31
CA PHE A 9 -23.31 13.64 -9.55
C PHE A 9 -22.14 12.86 -8.96
N LEU A 10 -21.03 12.71 -9.69
CA LEU A 10 -19.80 12.09 -9.19
C LEU A 10 -19.15 12.91 -8.06
N CYS A 11 -19.09 14.24 -8.20
CA CYS A 11 -18.59 15.12 -7.15
C CYS A 11 -19.47 15.08 -5.88
N VAL A 12 -20.79 15.02 -6.02
CA VAL A 12 -21.72 14.91 -4.90
C VAL A 12 -21.58 13.55 -4.22
N LEU A 13 -21.44 12.45 -4.97
CA LEU A 13 -21.19 11.13 -4.39
C LEU A 13 -19.87 11.09 -3.59
N LEU A 14 -18.81 11.73 -4.09
CA LEU A 14 -17.53 11.83 -3.39
C LEU A 14 -17.61 12.67 -2.10
N SER A 15 -18.55 13.62 -2.04
CA SER A 15 -18.80 14.45 -0.84
C SER A 15 -19.57 13.73 0.28
N PHE A 16 -20.28 12.65 -0.06
CA PHE A 16 -21.05 11.83 0.89
C PHE A 16 -20.34 10.57 1.37
N ILE A 17 -19.06 10.37 1.04
CA ILE A 17 -18.29 9.27 1.61
C ILE A 17 -17.84 9.68 3.02
N PRO A 18 -18.55 9.27 4.10
CA PRO A 18 -18.11 9.56 5.44
C PRO A 18 -16.83 8.79 5.69
N GLU A 19 -15.74 9.51 5.89
CA GLU A 19 -14.49 9.01 6.49
C GLU A 19 -13.73 7.90 5.75
N LEU A 20 -13.63 7.96 4.42
CA LEU A 20 -12.44 7.39 3.77
C LEU A 20 -11.24 8.26 4.17
N ARG A 21 -10.79 8.08 5.40
CA ARG A 21 -9.52 8.63 5.87
C ARG A 21 -8.39 7.76 5.32
N ALA A 22 -8.27 7.68 3.99
CA ALA A 22 -7.00 7.33 3.40
C ALA A 22 -6.03 8.43 3.84
N GLN A 23 -4.96 8.06 4.48
CA GLN A 23 -3.99 9.02 4.99
C GLN A 23 -3.24 9.65 3.82
N ASN A 24 -3.10 8.92 2.72
CA ASN A 24 -2.39 9.36 1.54
C ASN A 24 -2.93 8.65 0.28
N ILE A 25 -3.10 9.43 -0.79
CA ILE A 25 -3.35 8.93 -2.15
C ILE A 25 -2.31 9.57 -3.04
N GLN A 26 -1.53 8.76 -3.73
CA GLN A 26 -0.44 9.20 -4.60
C GLN A 26 -0.70 8.75 -6.03
N LEU A 27 -0.27 9.57 -6.98
CA LEU A 27 -0.23 9.25 -8.41
C LEU A 27 1.22 9.42 -8.89
N HIS A 28 1.78 8.36 -9.41
CA HIS A 28 3.14 8.31 -9.92
C HIS A 28 3.10 8.15 -11.43
N TYR A 29 3.72 9.10 -12.14
CA TYR A 29 3.86 9.04 -13.60
C TYR A 29 5.28 8.66 -13.98
N ASP A 30 5.46 7.63 -14.82
CA ASP A 30 6.77 7.22 -15.29
C ASP A 30 7.24 8.09 -16.47
N PHE A 31 7.92 9.18 -16.15
CA PHE A 31 8.56 10.05 -17.15
C PHE A 31 9.63 9.31 -17.95
N GLY A 32 10.30 8.32 -17.36
CA GLY A 32 11.32 7.52 -18.03
C GLY A 32 10.76 6.81 -19.25
N ARG A 33 9.55 6.25 -19.14
CA ARG A 33 8.85 5.65 -20.28
C ARG A 33 8.59 6.64 -21.42
N SER A 34 8.32 7.90 -21.11
CA SER A 34 8.07 8.94 -22.11
C SER A 34 9.36 9.45 -22.76
N LEU A 35 10.48 9.43 -22.04
CA LEU A 35 11.77 9.96 -22.50
C LEU A 35 12.65 8.91 -23.18
N TYR A 36 12.56 7.62 -22.76
CA TYR A 36 13.41 6.50 -23.21
C TYR A 36 12.59 5.40 -23.89
N ASP A 37 11.72 5.77 -24.75
CA ASP A 37 10.56 5.11 -25.37
C ASP A 37 10.73 3.63 -25.78
N LYS A 38 11.92 3.19 -26.23
CA LYS A 38 12.03 1.87 -26.88
C LYS A 38 12.18 0.71 -25.90
N ASP A 39 12.88 0.93 -24.79
CA ASP A 39 13.26 -0.13 -23.85
C ASP A 39 12.33 -0.23 -22.64
N LEU A 40 11.45 0.75 -22.44
CA LEU A 40 10.61 0.88 -21.24
C LEU A 40 9.09 0.76 -21.51
N LYS A 41 8.69 0.32 -22.72
CA LYS A 41 7.26 0.21 -23.11
C LYS A 41 6.46 -0.77 -22.25
N GLU A 42 7.13 -1.79 -21.72
CA GLU A 42 6.52 -2.79 -20.83
C GLU A 42 6.21 -2.26 -19.42
N ARG A 43 6.80 -1.11 -19.04
CA ARG A 43 6.56 -0.52 -17.72
C ARG A 43 5.21 0.17 -17.67
N PRO A 44 4.52 0.17 -16.52
CA PRO A 44 3.30 0.95 -16.34
C PRO A 44 3.61 2.44 -16.50
N LEU A 45 2.71 3.16 -17.17
CA LEU A 45 2.82 4.60 -17.36
C LEU A 45 2.41 5.37 -16.12
N LEU A 46 1.45 4.84 -15.41
CA LEU A 46 0.85 5.44 -14.23
C LEU A 46 0.71 4.37 -13.14
N THR A 47 1.05 4.73 -11.92
CA THR A 47 0.77 3.94 -10.71
C THR A 47 0.01 4.80 -9.72
N SER A 48 -1.06 4.28 -9.13
CA SER A 48 -1.71 4.90 -7.98
C SER A 48 -1.42 4.10 -6.73
N THR A 49 -1.09 4.81 -5.65
CA THR A 49 -0.91 4.24 -4.31
C THR A 49 -1.99 4.78 -3.39
N VAL A 50 -2.66 3.90 -2.68
CA VAL A 50 -3.53 4.25 -1.55
C VAL A 50 -2.93 3.64 -0.31
N GLU A 51 -2.60 4.47 0.68
CA GLU A 51 -1.99 4.00 1.93
C GLU A 51 -2.68 4.60 3.15
N LYS A 52 -2.63 3.87 4.26
CA LYS A 52 -3.14 4.32 5.54
C LYS A 52 -2.31 3.78 6.69
N PHE A 53 -1.99 4.68 7.62
CA PHE A 53 -1.48 4.35 8.93
C PHE A 53 -2.56 4.63 9.98
N HIS A 54 -2.84 3.66 10.85
CA HIS A 54 -3.81 3.79 11.92
C HIS A 54 -3.24 3.26 13.24
N PRO A 55 -2.88 4.15 14.18
CA PRO A 55 -2.52 3.76 15.54
C PRO A 55 -3.77 3.46 16.37
N ASP A 56 -3.67 2.51 17.29
CA ASP A 56 -4.70 2.18 18.28
C ASP A 56 -4.08 1.78 19.63
N THR A 57 -4.91 1.40 20.60
CA THR A 57 -4.46 1.03 21.95
C THR A 57 -3.58 -0.23 22.00
N TRP A 58 -3.60 -1.03 20.95
CA TRP A 58 -2.89 -2.30 20.83
C TRP A 58 -1.71 -2.25 19.88
N GLY A 59 -1.38 -1.04 19.35
CA GLY A 59 -0.28 -0.84 18.43
C GLY A 59 -0.65 0.00 17.22
N SER A 60 -0.35 -0.48 16.00
CA SER A 60 -0.72 0.22 14.78
C SER A 60 -0.92 -0.72 13.61
N THR A 61 -1.76 -0.32 12.67
CA THR A 61 -1.95 -0.99 11.38
C THR A 61 -1.47 -0.06 10.28
N TYR A 62 -0.68 -0.58 9.37
CA TYR A 62 -0.33 0.09 8.12
C TYR A 62 -0.74 -0.78 6.95
N PHE A 63 -1.28 -0.19 5.92
CA PHE A 63 -1.47 -0.88 4.65
C PHE A 63 -1.26 0.08 3.49
N PHE A 64 -0.88 -0.49 2.36
CA PHE A 64 -0.97 0.19 1.08
C PHE A 64 -1.43 -0.76 -0.03
N VAL A 65 -1.93 -0.15 -1.08
CA VAL A 65 -2.29 -0.82 -2.33
C VAL A 65 -1.73 0.02 -3.47
N ASP A 66 -0.86 -0.58 -4.27
CA ASP A 66 -0.38 -0.03 -5.52
C ASP A 66 -1.16 -0.62 -6.68
N MET A 67 -1.60 0.21 -7.62
CA MET A 67 -2.24 -0.20 -8.85
C MET A 67 -1.50 0.38 -10.04
N ASP A 68 -0.99 -0.49 -10.90
CA ASP A 68 -0.33 -0.12 -12.14
C ASP A 68 -1.32 -0.08 -13.29
N TYR A 69 -1.21 0.95 -14.11
CA TYR A 69 -2.12 1.17 -15.23
C TYR A 69 -1.42 1.11 -16.57
N THR A 70 -2.11 0.51 -17.51
CA THR A 70 -1.77 0.54 -18.94
C THR A 70 -2.93 1.16 -19.73
N SER A 71 -2.78 1.28 -21.05
CA SER A 71 -3.88 1.72 -21.92
C SER A 71 -5.12 0.82 -21.88
N GLU A 72 -4.96 -0.43 -21.39
CA GLU A 72 -6.04 -1.42 -21.27
C GLU A 72 -6.70 -1.43 -19.88
N GLY A 73 -6.28 -0.54 -18.97
CA GLY A 73 -6.76 -0.46 -17.59
C GLY A 73 -5.74 -0.92 -16.56
N VAL A 74 -6.21 -1.51 -15.46
CA VAL A 74 -5.33 -2.00 -14.37
C VAL A 74 -4.58 -3.23 -14.85
N ALA A 75 -3.24 -3.15 -14.88
CA ALA A 75 -2.36 -4.24 -15.27
C ALA A 75 -1.95 -5.10 -14.08
N SER A 76 -1.71 -4.48 -12.92
CA SER A 76 -1.39 -5.16 -11.67
C SER A 76 -1.91 -4.39 -10.48
N ALA A 77 -2.14 -5.11 -9.38
CA ALA A 77 -2.39 -4.56 -8.07
C ALA A 77 -1.55 -5.32 -7.05
N TYR A 78 -0.79 -4.61 -6.22
CA TYR A 78 0.02 -5.16 -5.15
C TYR A 78 -0.39 -4.50 -3.83
N TRP A 79 -0.43 -5.27 -2.75
CA TRP A 79 -0.78 -4.75 -1.44
C TRP A 79 0.06 -5.38 -0.33
N GLU A 80 0.27 -4.58 0.69
CA GLU A 80 0.83 -5.02 1.96
C GLU A 80 -0.07 -4.55 3.11
N ILE A 81 -0.20 -5.40 4.12
CA ILE A 81 -0.88 -5.07 5.37
C ILE A 81 0.04 -5.50 6.50
N ALA A 82 0.47 -4.53 7.30
CA ALA A 82 1.34 -4.74 8.44
C ALA A 82 0.63 -4.37 9.74
N ARG A 83 0.86 -5.16 10.78
CA ARG A 83 0.36 -4.92 12.12
C ARG A 83 1.49 -4.95 13.13
N GLU A 84 1.68 -3.83 13.84
CA GLU A 84 2.47 -3.77 15.06
C GLU A 84 1.58 -4.06 16.25
N VAL A 85 1.88 -5.10 17.00
CA VAL A 85 1.15 -5.46 18.22
C VAL A 85 1.99 -5.11 19.42
N LYS A 86 1.42 -4.28 20.32
CA LYS A 86 2.11 -3.75 21.50
C LYS A 86 1.10 -3.49 22.62
N PHE A 87 0.97 -4.43 23.53
CA PHE A 87 0.14 -4.29 24.72
C PHE A 87 0.94 -4.23 26.02
N TRP A 88 2.26 -4.08 25.90
CA TRP A 88 3.23 -3.94 27.02
C TRP A 88 3.96 -2.60 26.95
N LYS A 89 4.64 -2.25 28.04
CA LYS A 89 5.51 -1.07 28.08
C LYS A 89 6.88 -1.41 27.48
N GLY A 90 7.52 -0.40 26.86
CA GLY A 90 8.87 -0.54 26.31
C GLY A 90 8.95 -0.23 24.82
N PRO A 91 10.13 -0.32 24.21
CA PRO A 91 10.38 0.10 22.83
C PRO A 91 10.07 -0.97 21.79
N PHE A 92 9.74 -2.21 22.18
CA PHE A 92 9.51 -3.31 21.25
C PHE A 92 8.03 -3.52 20.97
N SER A 93 7.73 -3.93 19.73
CA SER A 93 6.43 -4.46 19.29
C SER A 93 6.61 -5.77 18.53
N ALA A 94 5.58 -6.60 18.48
CA ALA A 94 5.54 -7.75 17.58
C ALA A 94 5.04 -7.29 16.21
N HIS A 95 5.76 -7.67 15.15
CA HIS A 95 5.44 -7.33 13.77
C HIS A 95 4.82 -8.52 13.05
N LEU A 96 3.68 -8.29 12.40
CA LEU A 96 3.01 -9.25 11.52
C LEU A 96 2.68 -8.55 10.21
N GLU A 97 3.01 -9.17 9.07
CA GLU A 97 2.77 -8.59 7.76
C GLU A 97 2.29 -9.65 6.76
N TYR A 98 1.42 -9.23 5.87
CA TYR A 98 0.95 -10.02 4.74
C TYR A 98 1.11 -9.21 3.45
N ASN A 99 1.71 -9.83 2.43
CA ASN A 99 1.90 -9.26 1.10
C ASN A 99 1.23 -10.14 0.06
N GLY A 100 0.54 -9.52 -0.87
CA GLY A 100 -0.15 -10.20 -1.96
C GLY A 100 -0.33 -9.31 -3.16
N GLY A 101 -0.93 -9.85 -4.21
CA GLY A 101 -1.20 -9.06 -5.40
C GLY A 101 -1.70 -9.89 -6.57
N LEU A 102 -2.14 -9.17 -7.58
CA LEU A 102 -2.66 -9.69 -8.84
C LEU A 102 -1.98 -8.98 -10.00
N ALA A 103 -1.73 -9.70 -11.07
CA ALA A 103 -1.36 -9.12 -12.36
C ALA A 103 -2.16 -9.80 -13.46
N LYS A 104 -2.18 -9.20 -14.64
CA LYS A 104 -2.88 -9.78 -15.79
C LYS A 104 -2.31 -11.17 -16.09
N GLY A 105 -3.13 -12.20 -15.88
CA GLY A 105 -2.78 -13.60 -16.16
C GLY A 105 -2.13 -14.39 -15.00
N PHE A 106 -1.79 -13.76 -13.88
CA PHE A 106 -1.27 -14.47 -12.71
C PHE A 106 -1.52 -13.73 -11.39
N SER A 107 -1.37 -14.44 -10.26
CA SER A 107 -1.34 -13.85 -8.93
C SER A 107 0.07 -13.88 -8.37
N TYR A 108 0.47 -12.83 -7.67
CA TYR A 108 1.69 -12.85 -6.87
C TYR A 108 1.58 -13.88 -5.76
N LYS A 109 2.71 -14.51 -5.43
CA LYS A 109 2.74 -15.47 -4.31
C LYS A 109 2.51 -14.72 -3.01
N ASN A 110 1.58 -15.24 -2.19
CA ASN A 110 1.37 -14.71 -0.86
C ASN A 110 2.63 -14.83 -0.01
N ALA A 111 2.98 -13.77 0.68
CA ALA A 111 4.07 -13.76 1.65
C ALA A 111 3.53 -13.36 3.02
N TYR A 112 4.02 -14.04 4.03
CA TYR A 112 3.71 -13.79 5.44
C TYR A 112 5.01 -13.48 6.15
N LEU A 113 5.03 -12.39 6.90
CA LEU A 113 6.19 -11.96 7.64
C LEU A 113 5.83 -11.86 9.11
N ALA A 114 6.74 -12.30 9.98
CA ALA A 114 6.60 -12.19 11.41
C ALA A 114 7.94 -11.83 12.04
N GLY A 115 7.92 -10.94 13.02
CA GLY A 115 9.15 -10.46 13.63
C GLY A 115 8.92 -9.53 14.79
N ALA A 116 9.91 -8.68 15.07
CA ALA A 116 9.86 -7.70 16.12
C ALA A 116 10.41 -6.35 15.63
N THR A 117 9.77 -5.29 16.05
CA THR A 117 10.17 -3.92 15.78
C THR A 117 10.68 -3.26 17.05
N TYR A 118 11.83 -2.64 16.97
CA TYR A 118 12.34 -1.69 17.98
C TYR A 118 12.04 -0.28 17.49
N THR A 119 11.38 0.52 18.35
CA THR A 119 11.07 1.92 18.05
C THR A 119 11.67 2.83 19.09
N TYR A 120 12.43 3.82 18.65
CA TYR A 120 12.96 4.89 19.48
C TYR A 120 12.35 6.23 19.06
N ASN A 121 11.87 6.99 20.02
CA ASN A 121 11.48 8.37 19.86
C ASN A 121 12.09 9.21 21.00
N ASN A 122 12.51 10.43 20.67
CA ASN A 122 12.87 11.38 21.72
C ASN A 122 11.62 11.86 22.48
N ALA A 123 11.80 12.52 23.62
CA ALA A 123 10.69 12.96 24.48
C ALA A 123 9.67 13.89 23.78
N SER A 124 10.10 14.67 22.80
CA SER A 124 9.24 15.57 22.02
C SER A 124 8.66 14.95 20.74
N PHE A 125 8.95 13.68 20.45
CA PHE A 125 8.58 12.98 19.21
C PHE A 125 9.02 13.71 17.92
N SER A 126 9.98 14.62 18.01
CA SER A 126 10.53 15.34 16.86
C SER A 126 11.60 14.54 16.09
N LYS A 127 12.14 13.51 16.73
CA LYS A 127 13.14 12.60 16.15
C LYS A 127 12.86 11.19 16.62
N GLY A 128 12.90 10.24 15.69
CA GLY A 128 12.71 8.84 15.99
C GLY A 128 13.18 7.96 14.82
N PHE A 129 13.29 6.67 15.09
CA PHE A 129 13.49 5.64 14.09
C PHE A 129 12.86 4.32 14.54
N SER A 130 12.57 3.47 13.58
CA SER A 130 12.14 2.09 13.83
C SER A 130 13.07 1.13 13.08
N LEU A 131 13.36 0.00 13.70
CA LEU A 131 14.12 -1.09 13.12
C LEU A 131 13.34 -2.38 13.31
N THR A 132 12.97 -3.04 12.21
CA THR A 132 12.22 -4.30 12.22
C THR A 132 13.10 -5.44 11.73
N ALA A 133 13.22 -6.49 12.54
CA ALA A 133 13.79 -7.77 12.14
C ALA A 133 12.65 -8.79 11.94
N MET A 134 12.56 -9.41 10.76
CA MET A 134 11.46 -10.28 10.44
C MET A 134 11.90 -11.51 9.63
N TYR A 135 11.17 -12.60 9.77
CA TYR A 135 11.24 -13.78 8.94
C TYR A 135 10.14 -13.72 7.89
N LYS A 136 10.48 -13.98 6.62
CA LYS A 136 9.55 -14.01 5.49
C LYS A 136 9.32 -15.44 5.01
N TYR A 137 8.06 -15.85 5.01
CA TYR A 137 7.60 -17.09 4.40
C TYR A 137 6.81 -16.77 3.13
N ILE A 138 7.22 -17.36 1.99
CA ILE A 138 6.51 -17.22 0.71
C ILE A 138 5.78 -18.53 0.44
N GLN A 139 4.47 -18.46 0.25
CA GLN A 139 3.64 -19.60 -0.05
C GLN A 139 4.06 -20.24 -1.38
N LYS A 140 4.40 -21.53 -1.36
CA LYS A 140 4.70 -22.27 -2.57
C LYS A 140 3.44 -22.42 -3.42
N HIS A 141 3.54 -22.21 -4.72
CA HIS A 141 2.46 -22.53 -5.65
C HIS A 141 2.28 -24.07 -5.62
N LYS A 142 1.10 -24.55 -5.26
CA LYS A 142 0.75 -25.94 -5.56
C LYS A 142 0.43 -25.94 -7.05
N SER A 143 1.32 -26.51 -7.88
CA SER A 143 0.92 -26.91 -9.23
C SER A 143 -0.27 -27.86 -9.12
N PRO A 144 -1.30 -27.67 -9.97
CA PRO A 144 -2.41 -28.61 -10.04
C PRO A 144 -1.94 -30.00 -10.48
#